data_87cd0ca365d79c71c87d0a0d08181ab1
#
_entry.id   87cd0ca365d79c71c87d0a0d08181ab1
#
_cell.length_a   1.000
_cell.length_b   1.000
_cell.length_c   1.000
_cell.angle_alpha   90.00
_cell.angle_beta   90.00
_cell.angle_gamma   90.00
#
_symmetry.space_group_name_H-M   'P 1'
#
loop_
_entity.id
_entity.type
_entity.pdbx_description
1 polymer ?
#
loop_
_entity_poly.entity_id
_entity_poly.type
_entity_poly.pdbx_seq_one_letter_code
_entity_poly.pdbx_strand_id
1 'polypeptide(L)'
;MATRRRKKRRRSQANRRLASVLAAAVLVVVALIGVLASYLIEKYTPSKERMSWNEYYSVDSEDEAAVILNDKLTDIKARVIDGEVYVTTDTLYDYLNSRFYWDAKENLLLYTTPTELITAQVGSNTYTVAKQSYTEDYAPVKADGETAYVALKYIQKYTGVQYELLTGDVNRVNIITDFGAKDTVKAKKKGTCKIFVETRAPS
;
A
#
# COMPACT_ATOMS: atom_id res chain seq x y z
N MET A 1 -82.50 -26.83 -31.85
CA MET A 1 -81.03 -27.12 -32.08
C MET A 1 -80.11 -25.87 -32.01
N ALA A 2 -80.57 -24.68 -31.79
CA ALA A 2 -79.75 -23.43 -31.77
C ALA A 2 -78.95 -23.14 -30.47
N THR A 3 -79.35 -23.60 -29.34
CA THR A 3 -78.78 -23.31 -28.02
C THR A 3 -77.41 -24.01 -27.74
N ARG A 4 -77.16 -25.18 -28.34
CA ARG A 4 -75.89 -25.93 -28.16
C ARG A 4 -74.71 -25.28 -28.91
N ARG A 5 -74.97 -24.61 -30.07
CA ARG A 5 -73.86 -23.93 -30.81
C ARG A 5 -73.42 -22.63 -30.19
N ARG A 6 -74.27 -21.90 -29.47
CA ARG A 6 -73.87 -20.65 -28.75
C ARG A 6 -73.03 -20.93 -27.55
N LYS A 7 -73.22 -21.99 -26.80
CA LYS A 7 -72.42 -22.40 -25.60
C LYS A 7 -70.99 -22.83 -25.98
N LYS A 8 -70.82 -23.49 -27.15
CA LYS A 8 -69.52 -23.94 -27.68
C LYS A 8 -68.64 -22.74 -28.16
N ARG A 9 -69.26 -21.72 -28.76
CA ARG A 9 -68.54 -20.47 -29.19
C ARG A 9 -68.10 -19.64 -27.99
N ARG A 10 -68.93 -19.50 -26.96
CA ARG A 10 -68.49 -18.76 -25.73
C ARG A 10 -67.35 -19.43 -24.97
N ARG A 11 -67.33 -20.75 -24.89
CA ARG A 11 -66.22 -21.50 -24.30
C ARG A 11 -64.96 -21.36 -25.12
N SER A 12 -64.99 -21.36 -26.41
CA SER A 12 -63.79 -21.16 -27.26
C SER A 12 -63.26 -19.73 -27.16
N GLN A 13 -64.10 -18.71 -27.03
CA GLN A 13 -63.64 -17.33 -26.80
C GLN A 13 -63.03 -17.12 -25.38
N ALA A 14 -63.59 -17.74 -24.34
CA ALA A 14 -63.07 -17.70 -23.01
C ALA A 14 -61.67 -18.36 -22.92
N ASN A 15 -61.54 -19.54 -23.56
CA ASN A 15 -60.21 -20.22 -23.60
C ASN A 15 -59.17 -19.43 -24.41
N ARG A 16 -59.55 -18.72 -25.48
CA ARG A 16 -58.62 -17.85 -26.21
C ARG A 16 -58.20 -16.65 -25.39
N ARG A 17 -59.08 -16.04 -24.60
CA ARG A 17 -58.75 -14.95 -23.68
C ARG A 17 -57.88 -15.42 -22.55
N LEU A 18 -58.12 -16.59 -22.00
CA LEU A 18 -57.29 -17.19 -20.96
C LEU A 18 -55.90 -17.53 -21.49
N ALA A 19 -55.79 -18.06 -22.70
CA ALA A 19 -54.51 -18.33 -23.35
C ALA A 19 -53.71 -17.04 -23.62
N SER A 20 -54.37 -15.96 -24.04
CA SER A 20 -53.68 -14.67 -24.26
C SER A 20 -53.20 -14.03 -22.95
N VAL A 21 -53.97 -14.14 -21.87
CA VAL A 21 -53.55 -13.64 -20.55
C VAL A 21 -52.38 -14.46 -20.02
N LEU A 22 -52.41 -15.79 -20.16
CA LEU A 22 -51.27 -16.65 -19.78
C LEU A 22 -50.05 -16.34 -20.62
N ALA A 23 -50.17 -16.15 -21.93
CA ALA A 23 -49.03 -15.76 -22.76
C ALA A 23 -48.45 -14.41 -22.36
N ALA A 24 -49.31 -13.41 -22.07
CA ALA A 24 -48.86 -12.13 -21.56
C ALA A 24 -48.12 -12.24 -20.20
N ALA A 25 -48.65 -13.05 -19.28
CA ALA A 25 -48.01 -13.30 -17.98
C ALA A 25 -46.65 -13.95 -18.15
N VAL A 26 -46.50 -14.95 -19.04
CA VAL A 26 -45.23 -15.58 -19.35
C VAL A 26 -44.21 -14.58 -19.89
N LEU A 27 -44.63 -13.69 -20.81
CA LEU A 27 -43.76 -12.64 -21.36
C LEU A 27 -43.26 -11.67 -20.27
N VAL A 28 -44.14 -11.30 -19.33
CA VAL A 28 -43.76 -10.45 -18.20
C VAL A 28 -42.72 -11.14 -17.31
N VAL A 29 -42.95 -12.42 -17.01
CA VAL A 29 -42.01 -13.21 -16.20
C VAL A 29 -40.64 -13.32 -16.91
N VAL A 30 -40.63 -13.61 -18.22
CA VAL A 30 -39.38 -13.67 -18.99
C VAL A 30 -38.67 -12.32 -19.00
N ALA A 31 -39.38 -11.21 -19.14
CA ALA A 31 -38.82 -9.87 -19.09
C ALA A 31 -38.21 -9.57 -17.70
N LEU A 32 -38.91 -9.94 -16.63
CA LEU A 32 -38.38 -9.77 -15.26
C LEU A 32 -37.11 -10.62 -15.01
N ILE A 33 -37.09 -11.86 -15.50
CA ILE A 33 -35.89 -12.71 -15.42
C ILE A 33 -34.76 -12.08 -16.22
N GLY A 34 -35.02 -11.54 -17.41
CA GLY A 34 -34.01 -10.85 -18.21
C GLY A 34 -33.39 -9.64 -17.48
N VAL A 35 -34.22 -8.79 -16.88
CA VAL A 35 -33.78 -7.64 -16.10
C VAL A 35 -32.96 -8.09 -14.87
N LEU A 36 -33.43 -9.10 -14.16
CA LEU A 36 -32.70 -9.64 -13.00
C LEU A 36 -31.36 -10.25 -13.41
N ALA A 37 -31.33 -11.00 -14.50
CA ALA A 37 -30.09 -11.57 -15.03
C ALA A 37 -29.11 -10.48 -15.45
N SER A 38 -29.54 -9.43 -16.13
CA SER A 38 -28.70 -8.29 -16.52
C SER A 38 -28.08 -7.60 -15.27
N TYR A 39 -28.91 -7.35 -14.27
CA TYR A 39 -28.46 -6.77 -13.00
C TYR A 39 -27.42 -7.65 -12.29
N LEU A 40 -27.65 -8.96 -12.25
CA LEU A 40 -26.70 -9.89 -11.62
C LEU A 40 -25.40 -10.00 -12.42
N ILE A 41 -25.48 -10.00 -13.76
CA ILE A 41 -24.28 -10.01 -14.61
C ILE A 41 -23.46 -8.75 -14.36
N GLU A 42 -24.07 -7.57 -14.37
CA GLU A 42 -23.36 -6.31 -14.11
C GLU A 42 -22.72 -6.29 -12.72
N LYS A 43 -23.44 -6.76 -11.70
CA LYS A 43 -22.96 -6.74 -10.32
C LYS A 43 -21.86 -7.76 -10.02
N TYR A 44 -21.91 -8.94 -10.66
CA TYR A 44 -20.99 -10.05 -10.33
C TYR A 44 -19.98 -10.35 -11.45
N THR A 45 -20.04 -9.67 -12.57
CA THR A 45 -18.99 -9.80 -13.59
C THR A 45 -17.82 -8.90 -13.17
N PRO A 46 -16.63 -9.45 -12.96
CA PRO A 46 -15.45 -8.63 -12.65
C PRO A 46 -15.21 -7.65 -13.80
N SER A 47 -14.92 -6.40 -13.43
CA SER A 47 -14.54 -5.37 -14.40
C SER A 47 -13.35 -5.89 -15.24
N LYS A 48 -13.42 -5.70 -16.55
CA LYS A 48 -12.30 -6.00 -17.45
C LYS A 48 -11.23 -4.90 -17.42
N GLU A 49 -11.53 -3.79 -16.76
CA GLU A 49 -10.58 -2.70 -16.56
C GLU A 49 -9.53 -3.19 -15.58
N ARG A 50 -8.32 -3.32 -16.08
CA ARG A 50 -7.14 -3.62 -15.25
C ARG A 50 -6.59 -2.29 -14.79
N MET A 51 -6.53 -2.09 -13.49
CA MET A 51 -5.79 -1.01 -12.89
C MET A 51 -4.32 -1.11 -13.34
N SER A 52 -3.72 -0.01 -13.72
CA SER A 52 -2.29 0.02 -14.04
C SER A 52 -1.46 -0.16 -12.76
N TRP A 53 -0.22 -0.63 -12.89
CA TRP A 53 0.66 -0.72 -11.73
C TRP A 53 0.95 0.64 -11.10
N ASN A 54 1.07 1.68 -11.91
CA ASN A 54 1.27 3.06 -11.44
C ASN A 54 0.09 3.53 -10.58
N GLU A 55 -1.13 3.23 -11.00
CA GLU A 55 -2.35 3.55 -10.25
C GLU A 55 -2.45 2.74 -8.96
N TYR A 56 -2.14 1.44 -9.00
CA TYR A 56 -2.16 0.57 -7.82
C TYR A 56 -1.15 1.00 -6.75
N TYR A 57 0.07 1.36 -7.17
CA TYR A 57 1.11 1.82 -6.27
C TYR A 57 1.11 3.33 -6.06
N SER A 58 0.23 4.07 -6.76
CA SER A 58 0.12 5.53 -6.74
C SER A 58 1.46 6.22 -7.02
N VAL A 59 2.23 5.72 -7.98
CA VAL A 59 3.54 6.25 -8.37
C VAL A 59 3.37 7.03 -9.66
N ASP A 60 3.72 8.32 -9.63
CA ASP A 60 3.46 9.24 -10.74
C ASP A 60 4.68 9.49 -11.63
N SER A 61 5.88 9.18 -11.14
CA SER A 61 7.13 9.40 -11.89
C SER A 61 8.09 8.21 -11.80
N GLU A 62 9.01 8.13 -12.76
CA GLU A 62 10.07 7.10 -12.80
C GLU A 62 11.07 7.24 -11.64
N ASP A 63 11.21 8.45 -11.08
CA ASP A 63 12.08 8.73 -9.94
C ASP A 63 11.42 8.40 -8.60
N GLU A 64 10.14 8.08 -8.59
CA GLU A 64 9.43 7.67 -7.39
C GLU A 64 9.42 6.15 -7.23
N ALA A 65 9.37 5.73 -5.97
CA ALA A 65 9.17 4.34 -5.60
C ALA A 65 8.11 4.21 -4.51
N ALA A 66 7.21 3.26 -4.68
CA ALA A 66 6.25 2.91 -3.63
C ALA A 66 6.97 2.23 -2.47
N VAL A 67 6.64 2.61 -1.24
CA VAL A 67 7.23 2.03 -0.03
C VAL A 67 6.34 0.94 0.53
N ILE A 68 6.92 -0.25 0.65
CA ILE A 68 6.36 -1.39 1.35
C ILE A 68 7.11 -1.52 2.67
N LEU A 69 6.44 -1.21 3.76
CA LEU A 69 7.02 -1.22 5.10
C LEU A 69 6.55 -2.45 5.88
N ASN A 70 7.46 -3.34 6.26
CA ASN A 70 7.15 -4.58 6.99
C ASN A 70 6.01 -5.36 6.32
N ASP A 71 6.15 -5.64 5.02
CA ASP A 71 5.20 -6.35 4.15
C ASP A 71 3.83 -5.66 3.95
N LYS A 72 3.73 -4.37 4.27
CA LYS A 72 2.52 -3.57 4.05
C LYS A 72 2.79 -2.42 3.09
N LEU A 73 1.98 -2.33 2.03
CA LEU A 73 1.99 -1.16 1.17
C LEU A 73 1.53 0.07 1.97
N THR A 74 2.28 1.15 1.83
CA THR A 74 2.02 2.42 2.52
C THR A 74 1.78 3.54 1.50
N ASP A 75 1.24 4.66 1.97
CA ASP A 75 1.11 5.87 1.16
C ASP A 75 2.43 6.68 1.06
N ILE A 76 3.47 6.20 1.73
CA ILE A 76 4.79 6.80 1.73
C ILE A 76 5.45 6.61 0.37
N LYS A 77 6.16 7.64 -0.10
CA LYS A 77 6.96 7.59 -1.31
C LYS A 77 8.44 7.72 -0.98
N ALA A 78 9.23 6.94 -1.67
CA ALA A 78 10.66 7.10 -1.73
C ALA A 78 11.06 7.71 -3.08
N ARG A 79 12.22 8.31 -3.16
CA ARG A 79 12.81 8.76 -4.42
C ARG A 79 14.04 7.94 -4.78
N VAL A 80 14.18 7.65 -6.06
CA VAL A 80 15.36 6.99 -6.61
C VAL A 80 16.18 8.06 -7.34
N ILE A 81 17.33 8.39 -6.80
CA ILE A 81 18.20 9.46 -7.33
C ILE A 81 19.60 8.86 -7.54
N ASP A 82 20.09 8.87 -8.77
CA ASP A 82 21.39 8.29 -9.13
C ASP A 82 21.53 6.79 -8.74
N GLY A 83 20.40 6.06 -8.76
CA GLY A 83 20.38 4.64 -8.42
C GLY A 83 20.29 4.34 -6.91
N GLU A 84 20.34 5.35 -6.05
CA GLU A 84 20.17 5.23 -4.60
C GLU A 84 18.77 5.63 -4.18
N VAL A 85 18.25 4.98 -3.14
CA VAL A 85 16.90 5.22 -2.62
C VAL A 85 16.94 6.21 -1.47
N TYR A 86 16.09 7.21 -1.54
CA TYR A 86 15.97 8.27 -0.55
C TYR A 86 14.55 8.33 0.00
N VAL A 87 14.42 8.55 1.30
CA VAL A 87 13.15 8.83 1.99
C VAL A 87 13.19 10.21 2.62
N THR A 88 12.03 10.82 2.83
CA THR A 88 11.96 12.13 3.49
C THR A 88 12.41 12.04 4.95
N THR A 89 12.88 13.15 5.52
CA THR A 89 13.24 13.24 6.93
C THR A 89 12.07 12.93 7.85
N ASP A 90 10.85 13.28 7.45
CA ASP A 90 9.64 12.97 8.22
C ASP A 90 9.38 11.45 8.22
N THR A 91 9.46 10.81 7.05
CA THR A 91 9.38 9.35 6.95
C THR A 91 10.43 8.65 7.80
N LEU A 92 11.65 9.15 7.76
CA LEU A 92 12.74 8.62 8.58
C LEU A 92 12.42 8.70 10.07
N TYR A 93 11.95 9.85 10.54
CA TYR A 93 11.64 10.09 11.95
C TYR A 93 10.43 9.26 12.41
N ASP A 94 9.34 9.29 11.64
CA ASP A 94 8.06 8.70 12.05
C ASP A 94 8.02 7.17 11.94
N TYR A 95 8.70 6.60 10.93
CA TYR A 95 8.55 5.19 10.59
C TYR A 95 9.80 4.34 10.71
N LEU A 96 10.98 4.95 10.61
CA LEU A 96 12.22 4.18 10.61
C LEU A 96 13.00 4.33 11.93
N ASN A 97 13.34 5.56 12.31
CA ASN A 97 14.08 5.79 13.54
C ASN A 97 13.97 7.23 14.02
N SER A 98 13.28 7.44 15.13
CA SER A 98 13.06 8.77 15.75
C SER A 98 14.31 9.40 16.40
N ARG A 99 15.46 8.73 16.37
CA ARG A 99 16.73 9.31 16.86
C ARG A 99 17.43 10.19 15.81
N PHE A 100 16.94 10.18 14.58
CA PHE A 100 17.35 11.14 13.58
C PHE A 100 16.65 12.47 13.82
N TYR A 101 17.41 13.54 13.79
CA TYR A 101 16.91 14.90 13.90
C TYR A 101 17.35 15.70 12.69
N TRP A 102 16.41 16.36 12.05
CA TRP A 102 16.65 17.26 10.94
C TRP A 102 16.67 18.71 11.41
N ASP A 103 17.79 19.41 11.21
CA ASP A 103 17.90 20.85 11.43
C ASP A 103 17.79 21.56 10.08
N ALA A 104 16.60 22.10 9.81
CA ALA A 104 16.33 22.82 8.55
C ALA A 104 17.08 24.15 8.44
N LYS A 105 17.51 24.76 9.57
CA LYS A 105 18.22 26.03 9.54
C LYS A 105 19.68 25.84 9.13
N GLU A 106 20.28 24.79 9.66
CA GLU A 106 21.67 24.45 9.38
C GLU A 106 21.82 23.50 8.19
N ASN A 107 20.69 23.00 7.62
CA ASN A 107 20.67 21.97 6.59
C ASN A 107 21.48 20.73 7.00
N LEU A 108 21.30 20.29 8.22
CA LEU A 108 22.08 19.26 8.85
C LEU A 108 21.21 18.14 9.38
N LEU A 109 21.54 16.91 9.02
CA LEU A 109 20.98 15.71 9.64
C LEU A 109 21.86 15.27 10.80
N LEU A 110 21.26 15.09 11.97
CA LEU A 110 21.91 14.58 13.17
C LEU A 110 21.34 13.22 13.53
N TYR A 111 22.21 12.31 13.92
CA TYR A 111 21.82 11.04 14.51
C TYR A 111 22.60 10.81 15.80
N THR A 112 21.88 10.62 16.89
CA THR A 112 22.49 10.47 18.21
C THR A 112 22.39 9.03 18.67
N THR A 113 23.53 8.41 18.91
CA THR A 113 23.64 7.14 19.61
C THR A 113 24.05 7.39 21.08
N PRO A 114 24.03 6.41 21.97
CA PRO A 114 24.50 6.59 23.35
C PRO A 114 25.96 7.03 23.48
N THR A 115 26.75 6.75 22.47
CA THR A 115 28.20 6.99 22.49
C THR A 115 28.69 8.01 21.49
N GLU A 116 27.92 8.27 20.42
CA GLU A 116 28.40 9.04 19.28
C GLU A 116 27.32 9.97 18.73
N LEU A 117 27.78 11.09 18.20
CA LEU A 117 26.98 11.99 17.38
C LEU A 117 27.44 11.85 15.92
N ILE A 118 26.50 11.60 15.04
CA ILE A 118 26.73 11.53 13.61
C ILE A 118 26.05 12.73 12.96
N THR A 119 26.78 13.43 12.09
CA THR A 119 26.27 14.62 11.40
C THR A 119 26.51 14.52 9.90
N ALA A 120 25.49 14.79 9.10
CA ALA A 120 25.58 14.81 7.64
C ALA A 120 24.98 16.10 7.06
N GLN A 121 25.76 16.82 6.29
CA GLN A 121 25.36 18.05 5.60
C GLN A 121 24.66 17.73 4.29
N VAL A 122 23.61 18.49 3.94
CA VAL A 122 22.92 18.37 2.66
C VAL A 122 23.89 18.52 1.48
N GLY A 123 23.76 17.64 0.51
CA GLY A 123 24.54 17.66 -0.73
C GLY A 123 26.01 17.27 -0.59
N SER A 124 26.47 17.01 0.64
CA SER A 124 27.83 16.53 0.89
C SER A 124 27.85 15.00 0.90
N ASN A 125 28.83 14.41 0.26
CA ASN A 125 29.13 12.98 0.39
C ASN A 125 30.03 12.67 1.60
N THR A 126 30.48 13.71 2.35
CA THR A 126 31.26 13.58 3.57
C THR A 126 30.37 13.87 4.77
N TYR A 127 30.47 13.03 5.79
CA TYR A 127 29.77 13.18 7.05
C TYR A 127 30.73 12.88 8.22
N THR A 128 30.33 13.22 9.45
CA THR A 128 31.20 13.01 10.63
C THR A 128 30.54 12.03 11.61
N VAL A 129 31.40 11.19 12.22
CA VAL A 129 31.05 10.29 13.33
C VAL A 129 32.02 10.54 14.42
N ALA A 130 31.57 10.97 15.61
CA ALA A 130 32.43 11.27 16.76
C ALA A 130 33.64 12.17 16.39
N LYS A 131 33.43 13.17 15.53
CA LYS A 131 34.45 14.12 15.01
C LYS A 131 35.41 13.54 13.96
N GLN A 132 35.24 12.29 13.53
CA GLN A 132 36.00 11.72 12.40
C GLN A 132 35.18 11.86 11.12
N SER A 133 35.82 12.24 10.02
CA SER A 133 35.18 12.40 8.73
C SER A 133 35.19 11.10 7.93
N TYR A 134 34.06 10.77 7.33
CA TYR A 134 33.85 9.63 6.44
C TYR A 134 33.32 10.14 5.12
N THR A 135 33.70 9.49 4.03
CA THR A 135 33.25 9.85 2.69
C THR A 135 32.64 8.63 2.02
N GLU A 136 31.49 8.81 1.38
CA GLU A 136 30.77 7.80 0.60
C GLU A 136 30.81 8.16 -0.89
N ASP A 137 30.38 7.26 -1.73
CA ASP A 137 30.19 7.46 -3.17
C ASP A 137 28.85 8.16 -3.52
N TYR A 138 28.02 8.42 -2.52
CA TYR A 138 26.73 9.11 -2.61
C TYR A 138 26.60 10.17 -1.51
N ALA A 139 25.70 11.12 -1.68
CA ALA A 139 25.37 12.08 -0.63
C ALA A 139 24.35 11.47 0.34
N PRO A 140 24.67 11.30 1.64
CA PRO A 140 23.73 10.78 2.65
C PRO A 140 22.43 11.57 2.75
N VAL A 141 22.48 12.89 2.52
CA VAL A 141 21.33 13.80 2.56
C VAL A 141 21.30 14.65 1.31
N LYS A 142 20.16 14.68 0.65
CA LYS A 142 19.86 15.56 -0.48
C LYS A 142 18.66 16.44 -0.13
N ALA A 143 18.52 17.59 -0.78
CA ALA A 143 17.36 18.46 -0.66
C ALA A 143 16.78 18.77 -2.02
N ASP A 144 15.44 18.89 -2.06
CA ASP A 144 14.69 19.38 -3.20
C ASP A 144 13.67 20.40 -2.68
N GLY A 145 13.95 21.69 -2.94
CA GLY A 145 13.22 22.79 -2.32
C GLY A 145 13.37 22.76 -0.79
N GLU A 146 12.26 22.72 -0.08
CA GLU A 146 12.22 22.69 1.38
C GLU A 146 12.25 21.25 1.96
N THR A 147 12.19 20.24 1.10
CA THR A 147 12.16 18.85 1.53
C THR A 147 13.55 18.23 1.53
N ALA A 148 13.94 17.67 2.66
CA ALA A 148 15.18 16.92 2.77
C ALA A 148 14.91 15.41 2.67
N TYR A 149 15.82 14.73 1.99
CA TYR A 149 15.78 13.31 1.70
C TYR A 149 17.03 12.64 2.21
N VAL A 150 16.89 11.48 2.84
CA VAL A 150 17.98 10.71 3.43
C VAL A 150 18.11 9.38 2.72
N ALA A 151 19.33 9.00 2.32
CA ALA A 151 19.61 7.74 1.66
C ALA A 151 19.33 6.55 2.58
N LEU A 152 18.58 5.55 2.12
CA LEU A 152 18.32 4.32 2.87
C LEU A 152 19.61 3.56 3.17
N LYS A 153 20.57 3.58 2.27
CA LYS A 153 21.90 2.99 2.45
C LYS A 153 22.64 3.58 3.67
N TYR A 154 22.50 4.90 3.87
CA TYR A 154 23.04 5.57 5.05
C TYR A 154 22.30 5.17 6.33
N ILE A 155 20.95 5.14 6.28
CA ILE A 155 20.12 4.71 7.41
C ILE A 155 20.45 3.26 7.80
N GLN A 156 20.55 2.36 6.84
CA GLN A 156 20.92 0.95 7.04
C GLN A 156 22.23 0.80 7.78
N LYS A 157 23.23 1.60 7.43
CA LYS A 157 24.56 1.54 8.02
C LYS A 157 24.55 1.74 9.55
N TYR A 158 23.65 2.57 10.05
CA TYR A 158 23.61 2.98 11.46
C TYR A 158 22.44 2.45 12.27
N THR A 159 21.42 1.89 11.62
CA THR A 159 20.20 1.50 12.32
C THR A 159 19.87 0.02 12.19
N GLY A 160 20.51 -0.68 11.27
CA GLY A 160 20.14 -2.05 10.93
C GLY A 160 18.84 -2.18 10.14
N VAL A 161 18.19 -1.10 9.74
CA VAL A 161 17.09 -1.12 8.76
C VAL A 161 17.57 -1.84 7.51
N GLN A 162 16.77 -2.78 6.99
CA GLN A 162 17.06 -3.43 5.71
C GLN A 162 16.12 -2.91 4.65
N TYR A 163 16.60 -2.79 3.43
CA TYR A 163 15.76 -2.41 2.30
C TYR A 163 16.20 -3.14 1.04
N GLU A 164 15.25 -3.28 0.12
CA GLU A 164 15.46 -3.84 -1.21
C GLU A 164 14.73 -2.98 -2.22
N LEU A 165 15.44 -2.50 -3.23
CA LEU A 165 14.85 -1.79 -4.37
C LEU A 165 14.49 -2.81 -5.45
N LEU A 166 13.21 -2.88 -5.78
CA LEU A 166 12.65 -3.68 -6.85
C LEU A 166 12.30 -2.76 -8.02
N THR A 167 13.09 -2.82 -9.06
CA THR A 167 12.86 -2.08 -10.30
C THR A 167 12.01 -2.91 -11.26
N GLY A 168 11.15 -2.28 -12.06
CA GLY A 168 10.27 -2.93 -13.01
C GLY A 168 9.35 -1.91 -13.67
N ASP A 169 8.12 -2.31 -13.96
CA ASP A 169 7.10 -1.40 -14.50
C ASP A 169 6.85 -0.22 -13.54
N VAL A 170 7.03 -0.45 -12.25
CA VAL A 170 6.99 0.56 -11.18
C VAL A 170 8.08 0.25 -10.16
N ASN A 171 8.82 1.25 -9.73
CA ASN A 171 9.80 1.11 -8.68
C ASN A 171 9.11 0.91 -7.32
N ARG A 172 9.61 -0.06 -6.56
CA ARG A 172 9.11 -0.40 -5.22
C ARG A 172 10.29 -0.59 -4.29
N VAL A 173 10.15 -0.12 -3.08
CA VAL A 173 11.15 -0.32 -2.03
C VAL A 173 10.52 -1.08 -0.89
N ASN A 174 11.03 -2.26 -0.63
CA ASN A 174 10.66 -3.04 0.55
C ASN A 174 11.60 -2.65 1.70
N ILE A 175 11.03 -2.15 2.80
CA ILE A 175 11.77 -1.70 3.98
C ILE A 175 11.35 -2.57 5.16
N ILE A 176 12.33 -3.15 5.85
CA ILE A 176 12.13 -3.96 7.04
C ILE A 176 12.79 -3.25 8.21
N THR A 177 11.98 -2.84 9.19
CA THR A 177 12.44 -2.12 10.39
C THR A 177 12.48 -3.00 11.63
N ASP A 178 11.78 -4.13 11.59
CA ASP A 178 11.52 -4.97 12.75
C ASP A 178 12.51 -6.15 12.82
N PHE A 179 13.70 -5.83 13.27
CA PHE A 179 14.73 -6.83 13.56
C PHE A 179 14.60 -7.30 15.01
N GLY A 180 13.65 -8.16 15.28
CA GLY A 180 13.57 -8.78 16.59
C GLY A 180 12.22 -8.74 17.28
N ALA A 181 11.20 -8.15 16.71
CA ALA A 181 9.82 -8.29 17.20
C ALA A 181 9.21 -9.68 16.91
N LYS A 182 10.02 -10.71 16.67
CA LYS A 182 9.53 -12.09 16.66
C LYS A 182 9.02 -12.54 18.03
N ASP A 183 9.30 -11.80 19.06
CA ASP A 183 8.82 -12.05 20.41
C ASP A 183 7.68 -11.10 20.77
N THR A 184 6.59 -11.10 20.00
CA THR A 184 5.31 -10.66 20.55
C THR A 184 4.98 -11.57 21.72
N VAL A 185 5.21 -11.07 22.91
CA VAL A 185 4.78 -11.72 24.15
C VAL A 185 3.27 -11.89 24.07
N LYS A 186 2.83 -13.07 23.69
CA LYS A 186 1.41 -13.43 23.78
C LYS A 186 1.07 -13.47 25.26
N ALA A 187 0.40 -12.45 25.76
CA ALA A 187 -0.14 -12.47 27.10
C ALA A 187 -1.02 -13.69 27.26
N LYS A 188 -0.59 -14.65 28.08
CA LYS A 188 -1.42 -15.80 28.45
C LYS A 188 -2.57 -15.31 29.34
N LYS A 189 -3.79 -15.74 29.03
CA LYS A 189 -4.98 -15.58 29.87
C LYS A 189 -4.68 -16.03 31.30
N LYS A 190 -4.25 -15.17 32.15
CA LYS A 190 -4.12 -15.28 33.62
C LYS A 190 -2.98 -14.37 34.15
N GLY A 191 -2.78 -13.20 33.57
CA GLY A 191 -2.00 -12.16 34.23
C GLY A 191 -0.51 -12.43 34.49
N THR A 192 0.05 -13.50 33.96
CA THR A 192 1.49 -13.75 34.01
C THR A 192 2.12 -13.28 32.73
N CYS A 193 2.64 -12.06 32.75
CA CYS A 193 3.50 -11.52 31.70
C CYS A 193 4.93 -11.94 32.01
N LYS A 194 5.51 -12.82 31.19
CA LYS A 194 6.97 -13.04 31.20
C LYS A 194 7.54 -12.10 30.14
N ILE A 195 8.17 -11.03 30.58
CA ILE A 195 8.92 -10.13 29.71
C ILE A 195 10.31 -10.76 29.56
N PHE A 196 10.62 -11.25 28.37
CA PHE A 196 11.97 -11.58 27.98
C PHE A 196 12.57 -10.33 27.34
N VAL A 197 13.42 -9.65 28.07
CA VAL A 197 14.27 -8.62 27.50
C VAL A 197 15.54 -9.32 27.01
N GLU A 198 15.63 -9.56 25.73
CA GLU A 198 16.86 -10.01 25.11
C GLU A 198 17.78 -8.78 24.98
N THR A 199 18.64 -8.58 25.95
CA THR A 199 19.72 -7.62 25.82
C THR A 199 20.75 -8.23 24.89
N ARG A 200 20.76 -7.82 23.64
CA ARG A 200 21.86 -8.12 22.72
C ARG A 200 23.12 -7.51 23.31
N ALA A 201 24.05 -8.34 23.72
CA ALA A 201 25.38 -7.89 24.10
C ALA A 201 26.00 -7.19 22.88
N PRO A 202 26.64 -6.03 23.07
CA PRO A 202 27.39 -5.41 21.99
C PRO A 202 28.55 -6.34 21.61
N SER A 203 28.58 -6.69 20.33
CA SER A 203 29.71 -7.37 19.69
C SER A 203 30.80 -6.39 19.38
#